data_5c8be7774838f56f16c75c35d48f6304
#
_entry.id   5c8be7774838f56f16c75c35d48f6304
#
_cell.length_a   1.000
_cell.length_b   1.000
_cell.length_c   1.000
_cell.angle_alpha   90.00
_cell.angle_beta   90.00
_cell.angle_gamma   90.00
#
_symmetry.space_group_name_H-M   'P 1'
#
loop_
_entity.id
_entity.type
_entity.pdbx_description
1 polymer ?
#
loop_
_entity_poly.entity_id
_entity_poly.type
_entity_poly.pdbx_seq_one_letter_code
_entity_poly.pdbx_strand_id
1 'polypeptide(L)'
;SNGERDDLIQRRFLEVHLAFWNTPANNPVSGEYAGRMVDTSNLYLWTWDARPFPFFPSRSDVWGDAENYRLGHWLNGRLGAVQLSDLVAELCADAEFTDCDVSGLDGLVTGYAVTDTMSPRDALAPLGLAYGFDAVETEGKIKFVVRGRPAASAISQDDLVLPDGAVTSGFNFTRAQETDLPNASRIAYIDASADYRQAVAESRRLVTLSDRVATSNLPLVLDQSEAIGIGARLLQDAWVMRETGRFALPPSRLAFDPADEILLDVNGRTHRVRIASIDD
;
A
#
# COMPACT_ATOMS: atom_id res chain seq x y z
N SER A 1 -12.40 -9.23 -9.60
CA SER A 1 -13.51 -8.93 -8.68
C SER A 1 -14.02 -10.23 -8.07
N ASN A 2 -14.13 -10.29 -6.76
CA ASN A 2 -14.68 -11.43 -6.00
C ASN A 2 -16.18 -11.26 -5.69
N GLY A 3 -16.78 -10.16 -6.16
CA GLY A 3 -18.19 -9.81 -5.89
C GLY A 3 -18.45 -9.25 -4.49
N GLU A 4 -17.39 -8.99 -3.72
CA GLU A 4 -17.51 -8.43 -2.37
C GLU A 4 -17.50 -6.90 -2.42
N ARG A 5 -17.94 -6.30 -1.31
CA ARG A 5 -17.91 -4.86 -1.07
C ARG A 5 -16.47 -4.36 -1.06
N ASP A 6 -16.27 -3.19 -1.66
CA ASP A 6 -15.00 -2.46 -1.64
C ASP A 6 -15.29 -0.96 -1.46
N ASP A 7 -15.01 -0.45 -0.26
CA ASP A 7 -15.30 0.94 0.10
C ASP A 7 -14.44 1.93 -0.70
N LEU A 8 -13.19 1.56 -1.04
CA LEU A 8 -12.30 2.37 -1.87
C LEU A 8 -12.85 2.52 -3.29
N ILE A 9 -13.27 1.42 -3.90
CA ILE A 9 -13.86 1.45 -5.24
C ILE A 9 -15.17 2.24 -5.25
N GLN A 10 -16.01 2.11 -4.21
CA GLN A 10 -17.23 2.91 -4.07
C GLN A 10 -16.89 4.41 -4.01
N ARG A 11 -15.91 4.80 -3.21
CA ARG A 11 -15.44 6.20 -3.12
C ARG A 11 -14.93 6.69 -4.46
N ARG A 12 -14.04 5.96 -5.12
CA ARG A 12 -13.49 6.33 -6.42
C ARG A 12 -14.55 6.46 -7.51
N PHE A 13 -15.53 5.57 -7.49
CA PHE A 13 -16.67 5.69 -8.40
C PHE A 13 -17.39 7.04 -8.23
N LEU A 14 -17.63 7.46 -7.00
CA LEU A 14 -18.27 8.75 -6.71
C LEU A 14 -17.38 9.93 -7.11
N GLU A 15 -16.10 9.89 -6.78
CA GLU A 15 -15.12 10.93 -7.13
C GLU A 15 -15.02 11.11 -8.65
N VAL A 16 -14.95 10.03 -9.40
CA VAL A 16 -14.90 10.08 -10.88
C VAL A 16 -16.18 10.67 -11.46
N HIS A 17 -17.36 10.30 -10.94
CA HIS A 17 -18.62 10.88 -11.39
C HIS A 17 -18.71 12.38 -11.08
N LEU A 18 -18.33 12.80 -9.89
CA LEU A 18 -18.29 14.22 -9.51
C LEU A 18 -17.32 15.00 -10.37
N ALA A 19 -16.11 14.50 -10.57
CA ALA A 19 -15.10 15.14 -11.42
C ALA A 19 -15.57 15.25 -12.88
N PHE A 20 -16.17 14.19 -13.42
CA PHE A 20 -16.69 14.17 -14.79
C PHE A 20 -17.74 15.27 -15.01
N TRP A 21 -18.76 15.32 -14.15
CA TRP A 21 -19.86 16.28 -14.32
C TRP A 21 -19.47 17.71 -13.93
N ASN A 22 -18.45 17.92 -13.07
CA ASN A 22 -17.91 19.24 -12.77
C ASN A 22 -17.05 19.81 -13.92
N THR A 23 -16.62 18.97 -14.86
CA THR A 23 -15.88 19.40 -16.04
C THR A 23 -16.83 20.06 -17.06
N PRO A 24 -16.63 21.35 -17.42
CA PRO A 24 -17.56 22.07 -18.29
C PRO A 24 -17.81 21.42 -19.65
N ALA A 25 -16.82 20.75 -20.22
CA ALA A 25 -16.93 20.05 -21.50
C ALA A 25 -17.88 18.85 -21.44
N ASN A 26 -18.00 18.21 -20.28
CA ASN A 26 -18.87 17.05 -20.07
C ASN A 26 -20.28 17.45 -19.61
N ASN A 27 -20.45 18.67 -19.14
CA ASN A 27 -21.69 19.19 -18.60
C ASN A 27 -22.05 20.52 -19.30
N PRO A 28 -22.53 20.47 -20.56
CA PRO A 28 -22.83 21.65 -21.33
C PRO A 28 -24.02 22.42 -20.74
N VAL A 29 -24.14 23.70 -21.13
CA VAL A 29 -25.30 24.51 -20.78
C VAL A 29 -26.53 23.97 -21.52
N SER A 30 -27.66 23.91 -20.81
CA SER A 30 -28.93 23.48 -21.37
C SER A 30 -29.45 24.47 -22.43
N GLY A 31 -30.06 23.97 -23.47
CA GLY A 31 -30.80 24.79 -24.43
C GLY A 31 -32.22 25.12 -23.98
N GLU A 32 -32.75 24.45 -22.95
CA GLU A 32 -34.16 24.53 -22.52
C GLU A 32 -34.38 25.31 -21.24
N TYR A 33 -33.34 25.44 -20.41
CA TYR A 33 -33.42 26.16 -19.14
C TYR A 33 -32.09 26.84 -18.79
N ALA A 34 -32.13 27.81 -17.89
CA ALA A 34 -30.92 28.49 -17.41
C ALA A 34 -30.10 27.59 -16.51
N GLY A 35 -28.89 27.21 -16.95
CA GLY A 35 -27.97 26.36 -16.20
C GLY A 35 -27.34 25.23 -17.03
N ARG A 36 -26.57 24.40 -16.37
CA ARG A 36 -25.96 23.20 -17.01
C ARG A 36 -26.93 22.03 -17.00
N MET A 37 -26.69 21.05 -17.86
CA MET A 37 -27.52 19.83 -17.97
C MET A 37 -27.65 19.08 -16.64
N VAL A 38 -26.55 19.03 -15.85
CA VAL A 38 -26.51 18.45 -14.52
C VAL A 38 -26.16 19.53 -13.51
N ASP A 39 -27.01 19.72 -12.50
CA ASP A 39 -26.70 20.60 -11.37
C ASP A 39 -25.81 19.84 -10.38
N THR A 40 -24.51 20.09 -10.45
CA THR A 40 -23.51 19.42 -9.61
C THR A 40 -23.49 19.89 -8.16
N SER A 41 -24.19 21.00 -7.86
CA SER A 41 -24.36 21.45 -6.47
C SER A 41 -25.44 20.68 -5.73
N ASN A 42 -26.30 19.95 -6.45
CA ASN A 42 -27.43 19.20 -5.92
C ASN A 42 -27.37 17.70 -6.29
N LEU A 43 -26.19 17.10 -6.22
CA LEU A 43 -26.01 15.67 -6.41
C LEU A 43 -26.26 14.92 -5.08
N TYR A 44 -27.13 13.92 -5.13
CA TYR A 44 -27.51 13.12 -3.97
C TYR A 44 -27.10 11.66 -4.19
N LEU A 45 -26.65 11.01 -3.11
CA LEU A 45 -26.20 9.62 -3.17
C LEU A 45 -27.32 8.70 -2.63
N TRP A 46 -27.57 7.65 -3.34
CA TRP A 46 -28.46 6.56 -2.97
C TRP A 46 -27.66 5.25 -2.98
N THR A 47 -27.61 4.45 -1.94
CA THR A 47 -28.36 4.43 -0.69
C THR A 47 -27.41 4.71 0.47
N TRP A 48 -27.62 5.78 1.22
CA TRP A 48 -26.88 6.04 2.45
C TRP A 48 -27.45 5.22 3.58
N ASP A 49 -26.62 4.44 4.27
CA ASP A 49 -26.97 3.69 5.47
C ASP A 49 -26.48 4.46 6.70
N ALA A 50 -27.44 5.00 7.47
CA ALA A 50 -27.14 5.78 8.67
C ALA A 50 -26.77 4.91 9.89
N ARG A 51 -26.83 3.59 9.76
CA ARG A 51 -26.42 2.70 10.85
C ARG A 51 -24.94 2.87 11.13
N PRO A 52 -24.53 3.01 12.40
CA PRO A 52 -23.16 3.37 12.73
C PRO A 52 -22.21 2.17 12.51
N PHE A 53 -21.27 2.33 11.59
CA PHE A 53 -20.13 1.41 11.50
C PHE A 53 -19.20 1.64 12.71
N PRO A 54 -18.59 0.62 13.34
CA PRO A 54 -18.67 -0.82 13.00
C PRO A 54 -19.82 -1.60 13.67
N PHE A 55 -20.67 -0.96 14.49
CA PHE A 55 -21.79 -1.64 15.15
C PHE A 55 -22.70 -2.32 14.12
N PHE A 56 -23.01 -1.67 13.02
CA PHE A 56 -23.47 -2.33 11.84
C PHE A 56 -22.25 -2.56 10.91
N PRO A 57 -21.92 -3.79 10.49
CA PRO A 57 -22.70 -5.04 10.60
C PRO A 57 -22.39 -5.93 11.81
N SER A 58 -21.51 -5.55 12.76
CA SER A 58 -21.02 -6.44 13.83
C SER A 58 -22.14 -6.96 14.74
N ARG A 59 -23.19 -6.15 14.97
CA ARG A 59 -24.31 -6.52 15.82
C ARG A 59 -25.43 -7.21 15.04
N SER A 60 -25.15 -8.43 14.57
CA SER A 60 -26.16 -9.27 13.89
C SER A 60 -27.34 -9.66 14.78
N ASP A 61 -27.19 -9.56 16.09
CA ASP A 61 -28.25 -9.72 17.06
C ASP A 61 -29.27 -8.54 17.03
N VAL A 62 -28.86 -7.39 16.53
CA VAL A 62 -29.70 -6.19 16.39
C VAL A 62 -30.23 -6.05 14.96
N TRP A 63 -29.40 -6.32 13.96
CA TRP A 63 -29.74 -6.15 12.56
C TRP A 63 -29.66 -7.48 11.82
N GLY A 64 -30.83 -8.06 11.50
CA GLY A 64 -30.93 -9.37 10.83
C GLY A 64 -30.38 -9.41 9.39
N ASP A 65 -30.11 -8.26 8.78
CA ASP A 65 -29.52 -8.11 7.45
C ASP A 65 -28.00 -7.83 7.48
N ALA A 66 -27.38 -7.90 8.65
CA ALA A 66 -25.96 -7.58 8.85
C ALA A 66 -25.03 -8.44 7.96
N GLU A 67 -25.36 -9.71 7.72
CA GLU A 67 -24.56 -10.59 6.85
C GLU A 67 -24.54 -10.13 5.38
N ASN A 68 -25.57 -9.39 4.94
CA ASN A 68 -25.64 -8.86 3.59
C ASN A 68 -24.67 -7.69 3.36
N TYR A 69 -24.10 -7.12 4.41
CA TYR A 69 -23.18 -5.99 4.32
C TYR A 69 -22.03 -6.24 3.34
N ARG A 70 -21.47 -7.42 3.38
CA ARG A 70 -20.34 -7.82 2.55
C ARG A 70 -20.62 -7.82 1.04
N LEU A 71 -21.88 -8.00 0.66
CA LEU A 71 -22.33 -8.02 -0.73
C LEU A 71 -23.20 -6.80 -1.08
N GLY A 72 -23.46 -5.93 -0.11
CA GLY A 72 -24.37 -4.80 -0.26
C GLY A 72 -23.75 -3.59 -0.91
N HIS A 73 -24.62 -2.67 -1.35
CA HIS A 73 -24.27 -1.44 -2.03
C HIS A 73 -24.42 -0.20 -1.14
N TRP A 74 -24.70 -0.39 0.13
CA TRP A 74 -24.90 0.75 1.06
C TRP A 74 -23.64 1.59 1.16
N LEU A 75 -23.83 2.89 1.10
CA LEU A 75 -22.82 3.88 1.42
C LEU A 75 -22.90 4.19 2.91
N ASN A 76 -21.80 4.29 3.58
CA ASN A 76 -21.75 4.60 5.01
C ASN A 76 -20.53 5.45 5.37
N GLY A 77 -20.32 5.68 6.67
CA GLY A 77 -19.24 6.51 7.19
C GLY A 77 -17.84 6.08 6.77
N ARG A 78 -17.61 4.86 6.29
CA ARG A 78 -16.32 4.43 5.73
C ARG A 78 -15.90 5.19 4.47
N LEU A 79 -16.84 5.79 3.75
CA LEU A 79 -16.50 6.71 2.66
C LEU A 79 -15.74 7.96 3.15
N GLY A 80 -15.87 8.30 4.42
CA GLY A 80 -15.12 9.37 5.07
C GLY A 80 -13.73 8.98 5.56
N ALA A 81 -13.29 7.71 5.37
CA ALA A 81 -11.92 7.31 5.64
C ALA A 81 -10.93 8.16 4.82
N VAL A 82 -9.76 8.44 5.39
CA VAL A 82 -8.75 9.30 4.78
C VAL A 82 -8.03 8.54 3.68
N GLN A 83 -7.72 9.18 2.57
CA GLN A 83 -6.82 8.59 1.58
C GLN A 83 -5.41 8.46 2.15
N LEU A 84 -4.73 7.38 1.82
CA LEU A 84 -3.35 7.16 2.27
C LEU A 84 -2.43 8.31 1.83
N SER A 85 -2.58 8.80 0.60
CA SER A 85 -1.83 9.95 0.08
C SER A 85 -2.01 11.20 0.93
N ASP A 86 -3.26 11.50 1.33
CA ASP A 86 -3.56 12.68 2.12
C ASP A 86 -2.97 12.57 3.54
N LEU A 87 -3.11 11.39 4.18
CA LEU A 87 -2.53 11.14 5.49
C LEU A 87 -0.99 11.25 5.47
N VAL A 88 -0.34 10.67 4.47
CA VAL A 88 1.13 10.75 4.34
C VAL A 88 1.57 12.18 4.10
N ALA A 89 0.86 12.94 3.26
CA ALA A 89 1.16 14.35 3.02
C ALA A 89 0.99 15.19 4.30
N GLU A 90 -0.06 14.94 5.10
CA GLU A 90 -0.29 15.63 6.37
C GLU A 90 0.83 15.32 7.38
N LEU A 91 1.22 14.05 7.53
CA LEU A 91 2.34 13.68 8.41
C LEU A 91 3.67 14.32 7.99
N CYS A 92 3.90 14.49 6.69
CA CYS A 92 5.06 15.23 6.19
C CYS A 92 4.94 16.73 6.51
N ALA A 93 3.78 17.33 6.33
CA ALA A 93 3.53 18.74 6.60
C ALA A 93 3.65 19.08 8.09
N ASP A 94 3.16 18.22 8.98
CA ASP A 94 3.32 18.35 10.44
C ASP A 94 4.79 18.35 10.87
N ALA A 95 5.65 17.71 10.07
CA ALA A 95 7.11 17.72 10.25
C ALA A 95 7.79 18.89 9.52
N GLU A 96 7.04 19.86 9.01
CA GLU A 96 7.52 20.99 8.21
C GLU A 96 8.26 20.56 6.92
N PHE A 97 7.96 19.34 6.42
CA PHE A 97 8.57 18.77 5.23
C PHE A 97 7.56 18.75 4.06
N THR A 98 7.74 19.64 3.09
CA THR A 98 6.83 19.83 1.95
C THR A 98 7.31 19.24 0.64
N ASP A 99 8.61 18.88 0.54
CA ASP A 99 9.21 18.32 -0.67
C ASP A 99 8.97 16.82 -0.77
N CYS A 100 7.68 16.43 -0.78
CA CYS A 100 7.26 15.04 -0.90
C CYS A 100 6.32 14.82 -2.09
N ASP A 101 6.43 13.64 -2.71
CA ASP A 101 5.53 13.17 -3.78
C ASP A 101 4.76 11.94 -3.30
N VAL A 102 3.49 12.13 -3.02
CA VAL A 102 2.54 11.11 -2.56
C VAL A 102 1.64 10.59 -3.68
N SER A 103 1.82 11.06 -4.91
CA SER A 103 0.93 10.77 -6.05
C SER A 103 0.82 9.29 -6.42
N GLY A 104 1.84 8.51 -6.06
CA GLY A 104 1.87 7.06 -6.29
C GLY A 104 1.16 6.25 -5.21
N LEU A 105 0.70 6.87 -4.12
CA LEU A 105 0.06 6.16 -3.02
C LEU A 105 -1.43 5.95 -3.27
N ASP A 106 -1.90 4.75 -2.96
CA ASP A 106 -3.29 4.34 -3.09
C ASP A 106 -3.71 3.52 -1.87
N GLY A 107 -4.89 3.81 -1.34
CA GLY A 107 -5.46 3.12 -0.20
C GLY A 107 -6.37 4.01 0.65
N LEU A 108 -7.18 3.38 1.49
CA LEU A 108 -7.99 4.07 2.50
C LEU A 108 -7.49 3.69 3.89
N VAL A 109 -7.35 4.69 4.75
CA VAL A 109 -7.00 4.54 6.15
C VAL A 109 -8.24 4.81 6.99
N THR A 110 -8.75 3.80 7.64
CA THR A 110 -9.95 3.88 8.51
C THR A 110 -9.64 4.64 9.78
N GLY A 111 -8.43 4.48 10.31
CA GLY A 111 -7.92 5.22 11.45
C GLY A 111 -6.45 4.92 11.69
N TYR A 112 -5.72 5.92 12.13
CA TYR A 112 -4.31 5.86 12.48
C TYR A 112 -4.05 6.63 13.76
N ALA A 113 -3.30 6.07 14.68
CA ALA A 113 -2.98 6.71 15.97
C ALA A 113 -1.48 6.99 16.08
N VAL A 114 -1.13 8.27 16.24
CA VAL A 114 0.20 8.71 16.69
C VAL A 114 0.10 9.03 18.16
N THR A 115 0.62 8.16 19.02
CA THR A 115 0.40 8.22 20.48
C THR A 115 1.49 8.97 21.22
N ASP A 116 2.66 9.11 20.59
CA ASP A 116 3.84 9.69 21.21
C ASP A 116 4.51 10.67 20.25
N THR A 117 5.35 11.56 20.78
CA THR A 117 6.24 12.37 19.96
C THR A 117 7.30 11.47 19.33
N MET A 118 7.32 11.40 18.01
CA MET A 118 8.22 10.52 17.26
C MET A 118 8.76 11.21 16.00
N SER A 119 9.77 10.62 15.40
CA SER A 119 10.26 11.13 14.11
C SER A 119 9.23 10.91 13.00
N PRO A 120 9.23 11.75 11.94
CA PRO A 120 8.35 11.53 10.78
C PRO A 120 8.54 10.14 10.15
N ARG A 121 9.76 9.65 10.14
CA ARG A 121 10.08 8.29 9.67
C ARG A 121 9.35 7.23 10.50
N ASP A 122 9.35 7.37 11.82
CA ASP A 122 8.70 6.41 12.72
C ASP A 122 7.17 6.49 12.58
N ALA A 123 6.62 7.69 12.34
CA ALA A 123 5.21 7.87 12.07
C ALA A 123 4.79 7.29 10.71
N LEU A 124 5.66 7.27 9.71
CA LEU A 124 5.37 6.73 8.37
C LEU A 124 5.63 5.22 8.26
N ALA A 125 6.54 4.67 9.07
CA ALA A 125 6.95 3.27 8.98
C ALA A 125 5.78 2.25 9.10
N PRO A 126 4.81 2.39 10.03
CA PRO A 126 3.67 1.48 10.11
C PRO A 126 2.77 1.53 8.86
N LEU A 127 2.63 2.71 8.25
CA LEU A 127 1.88 2.87 7.00
C LEU A 127 2.61 2.20 5.83
N GLY A 128 3.93 2.37 5.72
CA GLY A 128 4.75 1.69 4.72
C GLY A 128 4.69 0.16 4.84
N LEU A 129 4.65 -0.36 6.06
CA LEU A 129 4.44 -1.79 6.31
C LEU A 129 3.03 -2.24 5.92
N ALA A 130 2.00 -1.48 6.34
CA ALA A 130 0.61 -1.85 6.11
C ALA A 130 0.18 -1.73 4.65
N TYR A 131 0.66 -0.73 3.92
CA TYR A 131 0.23 -0.45 2.54
C TYR A 131 1.29 -0.84 1.48
N GLY A 132 2.48 -1.26 1.90
CA GLY A 132 3.51 -1.78 1.00
C GLY A 132 4.15 -0.70 0.13
N PHE A 133 4.59 0.39 0.72
CA PHE A 133 5.36 1.41 0.03
C PHE A 133 6.72 1.68 0.70
N ASP A 134 7.61 2.30 -0.03
CA ASP A 134 8.92 2.77 0.43
C ASP A 134 9.03 4.28 0.19
N ALA A 135 9.78 4.97 1.04
CA ALA A 135 10.15 6.37 0.86
C ALA A 135 11.54 6.42 0.22
N VAL A 136 11.66 7.06 -0.92
CA VAL A 136 12.88 7.15 -1.73
C VAL A 136 13.23 8.60 -1.97
N GLU A 137 14.47 8.99 -1.69
CA GLU A 137 14.97 10.30 -2.08
C GLU A 137 15.38 10.26 -3.56
N THR A 138 14.74 11.12 -4.35
CA THR A 138 15.02 11.26 -5.78
C THR A 138 14.72 12.70 -6.21
N GLU A 139 15.56 13.27 -7.07
CA GLU A 139 15.39 14.64 -7.61
C GLU A 139 15.18 15.72 -6.53
N GLY A 140 15.77 15.56 -5.35
CA GLY A 140 15.65 16.49 -4.22
C GLY A 140 14.31 16.44 -3.49
N LYS A 141 13.53 15.38 -3.68
CA LYS A 141 12.25 15.13 -3.00
C LYS A 141 12.22 13.74 -2.39
N ILE A 142 11.35 13.53 -1.43
CA ILE A 142 10.99 12.19 -0.97
C ILE A 142 9.77 11.72 -1.77
N LYS A 143 9.98 10.71 -2.58
CA LYS A 143 8.91 10.06 -3.36
C LYS A 143 8.45 8.79 -2.65
N PHE A 144 7.14 8.66 -2.46
CA PHE A 144 6.55 7.46 -1.89
C PHE A 144 6.16 6.49 -2.99
N VAL A 145 6.81 5.31 -3.00
CA VAL A 145 6.77 4.35 -4.10
C VAL A 145 6.15 3.05 -3.63
N VAL A 146 5.02 2.65 -4.24
CA VAL A 146 4.35 1.38 -3.95
C VAL A 146 5.19 0.23 -4.50
N ARG A 147 5.32 -0.84 -3.71
CA ARG A 147 6.01 -2.09 -4.10
C ARG A 147 5.19 -2.89 -5.12
N GLY A 148 5.86 -3.71 -5.91
CA GLY A 148 5.20 -4.58 -6.88
C GLY A 148 4.79 -3.90 -8.19
N ARG A 149 5.38 -2.74 -8.50
CA ARG A 149 5.20 -2.07 -9.80
C ARG A 149 5.77 -2.92 -10.95
N PRO A 150 5.31 -2.72 -12.19
CA PRO A 150 5.95 -3.32 -13.35
C PRO A 150 7.44 -3.00 -13.40
N ALA A 151 8.26 -3.96 -13.86
CA ALA A 151 9.69 -3.74 -14.01
C ALA A 151 9.97 -2.59 -15.01
N ALA A 152 10.81 -1.65 -14.59
CA ALA A 152 11.13 -0.45 -15.38
C ALA A 152 12.02 -0.80 -16.60
N SER A 153 12.86 -1.85 -16.49
CA SER A 153 13.81 -2.22 -17.52
C SER A 153 14.21 -3.69 -17.40
N ALA A 154 14.70 -4.25 -18.51
CA ALA A 154 15.44 -5.53 -18.54
C ALA A 154 16.94 -5.26 -18.66
N ILE A 155 17.74 -5.98 -17.91
CA ILE A 155 19.20 -5.91 -17.87
C ILE A 155 19.75 -7.31 -18.13
N SER A 156 20.65 -7.42 -19.09
CA SER A 156 21.34 -8.67 -19.38
C SER A 156 22.65 -8.79 -18.62
N GLN A 157 23.21 -9.98 -18.57
CA GLN A 157 24.52 -10.20 -17.96
C GLN A 157 25.63 -9.38 -18.66
N ASP A 158 25.50 -9.12 -19.96
CA ASP A 158 26.45 -8.33 -20.74
C ASP A 158 26.41 -6.83 -20.43
N ASP A 159 25.32 -6.36 -19.82
CA ASP A 159 25.17 -4.97 -19.33
C ASP A 159 25.87 -4.74 -17.99
N LEU A 160 26.31 -5.80 -17.30
CA LEU A 160 26.95 -5.69 -15.99
C LEU A 160 28.40 -5.27 -16.12
N VAL A 161 28.83 -4.39 -15.22
CA VAL A 161 30.22 -3.92 -15.15
C VAL A 161 30.98 -4.71 -14.08
N LEU A 162 32.23 -5.02 -14.36
CA LEU A 162 33.14 -5.57 -13.36
C LEU A 162 33.69 -4.41 -12.50
N PRO A 163 33.45 -4.40 -11.19
CA PRO A 163 34.11 -3.44 -10.30
C PRO A 163 35.64 -3.57 -10.39
N ASP A 164 36.36 -2.47 -10.26
CA ASP A 164 37.81 -2.44 -10.25
C ASP A 164 38.39 -3.46 -9.24
N GLY A 165 39.27 -4.36 -9.76
CA GLY A 165 39.88 -5.42 -8.95
C GLY A 165 39.06 -6.69 -8.77
N ALA A 166 37.85 -6.81 -9.35
CA ALA A 166 37.09 -8.05 -9.35
C ALA A 166 37.65 -9.06 -10.38
N VAL A 167 37.91 -10.26 -9.92
CA VAL A 167 38.48 -11.34 -10.74
C VAL A 167 37.38 -12.26 -11.35
N THR A 168 36.15 -12.15 -10.88
CA THR A 168 35.01 -12.99 -11.27
C THR A 168 33.75 -12.17 -11.42
N SER A 169 32.75 -12.70 -12.11
CA SER A 169 31.48 -12.13 -12.56
C SER A 169 30.98 -10.88 -11.79
N GLY A 170 30.53 -9.85 -12.52
CA GLY A 170 29.94 -8.62 -11.96
C GLY A 170 28.66 -8.81 -11.14
N PHE A 171 28.39 -10.05 -10.70
CA PHE A 171 27.16 -10.44 -10.00
C PHE A 171 27.49 -11.40 -8.85
N ASN A 172 27.06 -11.05 -7.65
CA ASN A 172 27.19 -11.89 -6.45
C ASN A 172 25.82 -12.11 -5.81
N PHE A 173 25.46 -13.39 -5.61
CA PHE A 173 24.18 -13.80 -5.04
C PHE A 173 24.40 -14.35 -3.63
N THR A 174 23.62 -13.85 -2.68
CA THR A 174 23.60 -14.35 -1.31
C THR A 174 22.20 -14.83 -0.96
N ARG A 175 22.10 -15.98 -0.31
CA ARG A 175 20.83 -16.56 0.13
C ARG A 175 20.88 -16.83 1.62
N ALA A 176 19.94 -16.24 2.37
CA ALA A 176 19.80 -16.48 3.80
C ALA A 176 19.33 -17.90 4.08
N GLN A 177 19.70 -18.43 5.26
CA GLN A 177 19.27 -19.75 5.68
C GLN A 177 17.76 -19.74 6.00
N GLU A 178 17.11 -20.85 5.73
CA GLU A 178 15.67 -20.99 5.98
C GLU A 178 15.30 -20.85 7.46
N THR A 179 16.16 -21.34 8.35
CA THR A 179 16.00 -21.25 9.80
C THR A 179 16.05 -19.82 10.33
N ASP A 180 16.56 -18.86 9.55
CA ASP A 180 16.63 -17.46 9.94
C ASP A 180 15.38 -16.67 9.56
N LEU A 181 14.54 -17.24 8.72
CA LEU A 181 13.32 -16.61 8.23
C LEU A 181 12.13 -16.86 9.16
N PRO A 182 11.13 -15.96 9.20
CA PRO A 182 9.94 -16.20 10.00
C PRO A 182 9.06 -17.29 9.38
N ASN A 183 8.51 -18.17 10.23
CA ASN A 183 7.44 -19.10 9.84
C ASN A 183 6.04 -18.48 10.01
N ALA A 184 5.94 -17.47 10.86
CA ALA A 184 4.70 -16.74 11.10
C ALA A 184 4.96 -15.24 11.22
N SER A 185 3.94 -14.45 10.84
CA SER A 185 3.87 -13.01 11.05
C SER A 185 2.67 -12.70 11.93
N ARG A 186 2.90 -12.00 13.04
CA ARG A 186 1.87 -11.52 13.97
C ARG A 186 1.74 -10.02 13.84
N ILE A 187 0.52 -9.57 13.58
CA ILE A 187 0.18 -8.16 13.43
C ILE A 187 -0.71 -7.77 14.62
N ALA A 188 -0.19 -6.92 15.50
CA ALA A 188 -1.00 -6.23 16.49
C ALA A 188 -1.61 -5.00 15.85
N TYR A 189 -2.92 -4.80 16.00
CA TYR A 189 -3.70 -3.74 15.35
C TYR A 189 -4.86 -3.29 16.24
N ILE A 190 -5.57 -2.24 15.85
CA ILE A 190 -6.77 -1.75 16.54
C ILE A 190 -7.99 -2.31 15.81
N ASP A 191 -8.78 -3.15 16.46
CA ASP A 191 -9.94 -3.81 15.85
C ASP A 191 -11.19 -2.92 15.96
N ALA A 192 -11.66 -2.43 14.81
CA ALA A 192 -12.88 -1.64 14.75
C ALA A 192 -14.12 -2.43 15.22
N SER A 193 -14.17 -3.74 14.98
CA SER A 193 -15.30 -4.60 15.34
C SER A 193 -15.34 -4.95 16.83
N ALA A 194 -14.20 -4.85 17.51
CA ALA A 194 -14.02 -5.14 18.93
C ALA A 194 -13.95 -3.86 19.80
N ASP A 195 -14.72 -2.85 19.45
CA ASP A 195 -14.79 -1.57 20.17
C ASP A 195 -13.43 -0.86 20.26
N TYR A 196 -12.68 -0.87 19.14
CA TYR A 196 -11.33 -0.29 19.01
C TYR A 196 -10.31 -0.82 20.01
N ARG A 197 -10.48 -2.06 20.46
CA ARG A 197 -9.49 -2.72 21.31
C ARG A 197 -8.34 -3.25 20.45
N GLN A 198 -7.18 -3.40 21.10
CA GLN A 198 -6.05 -4.04 20.48
C GLN A 198 -6.33 -5.52 20.24
N ALA A 199 -6.06 -5.98 19.03
CA ALA A 199 -6.18 -7.36 18.60
C ALA A 199 -4.88 -7.82 17.93
N VAL A 200 -4.75 -9.14 17.74
CA VAL A 200 -3.60 -9.75 17.06
C VAL A 200 -4.09 -10.72 16.00
N ALA A 201 -3.62 -10.55 14.79
CA ALA A 201 -3.81 -11.50 13.70
C ALA A 201 -2.50 -12.23 13.40
N GLU A 202 -2.56 -13.52 13.08
CA GLU A 202 -1.40 -14.33 12.72
C GLU A 202 -1.57 -14.91 11.31
N SER A 203 -0.54 -14.79 10.50
CA SER A 203 -0.39 -15.47 9.21
C SER A 203 0.79 -16.42 9.30
N ARG A 204 0.63 -17.65 8.84
CA ARG A 204 1.62 -18.71 9.01
C ARG A 204 1.96 -19.42 7.71
N ARG A 205 3.25 -19.74 7.54
CA ARG A 205 3.73 -20.60 6.47
C ARG A 205 3.62 -22.06 6.92
N LEU A 206 2.95 -22.88 6.11
CA LEU A 206 2.65 -24.28 6.47
C LEU A 206 3.87 -25.21 6.39
N VAL A 207 4.81 -24.92 5.48
CA VAL A 207 5.97 -25.78 5.23
C VAL A 207 7.25 -24.95 5.37
N THR A 208 7.94 -25.13 6.48
CA THR A 208 9.25 -24.52 6.75
C THR A 208 9.93 -25.24 7.92
N LEU A 209 11.27 -25.17 7.96
CA LEU A 209 12.10 -25.66 9.07
C LEU A 209 12.26 -24.60 10.18
N SER A 210 11.81 -23.37 9.95
CA SER A 210 11.90 -22.28 10.93
C SER A 210 10.75 -22.34 11.95
N ASP A 211 11.02 -21.92 13.16
CA ASP A 211 10.06 -21.70 14.25
C ASP A 211 9.96 -20.21 14.65
N ARG A 212 10.64 -19.33 13.94
CA ARG A 212 10.68 -17.89 14.24
C ARG A 212 9.36 -17.21 13.92
N VAL A 213 8.95 -16.27 14.78
CA VAL A 213 7.76 -15.45 14.60
C VAL A 213 8.19 -13.99 14.49
N ALA A 214 7.83 -13.34 13.39
CA ALA A 214 7.96 -11.90 13.25
C ALA A 214 6.73 -11.22 13.84
N THR A 215 6.91 -10.16 14.63
CA THR A 215 5.81 -9.41 15.24
C THR A 215 5.93 -7.94 14.81
N SER A 216 4.83 -7.36 14.33
CA SER A 216 4.71 -5.95 13.99
C SER A 216 3.53 -5.34 14.75
N ASN A 217 3.73 -4.15 15.29
CA ASN A 217 2.67 -3.37 15.91
C ASN A 217 2.27 -2.25 14.94
N LEU A 218 1.03 -2.28 14.50
CA LEU A 218 0.46 -1.30 13.60
C LEU A 218 -0.62 -0.51 14.36
N PRO A 219 -0.40 0.77 14.67
CA PRO A 219 -1.41 1.61 15.32
C PRO A 219 -2.48 2.05 14.32
N LEU A 220 -2.98 1.09 13.54
CA LEU A 220 -3.98 1.23 12.48
C LEU A 220 -5.28 0.56 12.88
N VAL A 221 -6.38 1.21 12.54
CA VAL A 221 -7.71 0.60 12.65
C VAL A 221 -7.92 -0.29 11.42
N LEU A 222 -7.99 -1.60 11.65
CA LEU A 222 -8.13 -2.62 10.62
C LEU A 222 -9.26 -3.58 11.00
N ASP A 223 -9.76 -4.32 10.02
CA ASP A 223 -10.49 -5.55 10.29
C ASP A 223 -9.54 -6.76 10.36
N GLN A 224 -10.04 -7.89 10.84
CA GLN A 224 -9.24 -9.09 11.01
C GLN A 224 -8.69 -9.62 9.67
N SER A 225 -9.45 -9.52 8.60
CA SER A 225 -9.05 -10.01 7.27
C SER A 225 -7.96 -9.14 6.66
N GLU A 226 -8.04 -7.82 6.84
CA GLU A 226 -7.00 -6.87 6.45
C GLU A 226 -5.69 -7.17 7.19
N ALA A 227 -5.75 -7.35 8.52
CA ALA A 227 -4.58 -7.65 9.34
C ALA A 227 -3.93 -9.00 8.96
N ILE A 228 -4.73 -10.04 8.67
CA ILE A 228 -4.23 -11.32 8.14
C ILE A 228 -3.55 -11.12 6.78
N GLY A 229 -4.17 -10.34 5.89
CA GLY A 229 -3.63 -10.04 4.56
C GLY A 229 -2.29 -9.31 4.63
N ILE A 230 -2.17 -8.32 5.51
CA ILE A 230 -0.90 -7.60 5.78
C ILE A 230 0.15 -8.59 6.29
N GLY A 231 -0.19 -9.42 7.29
CA GLY A 231 0.72 -10.41 7.85
C GLY A 231 1.20 -11.43 6.81
N ALA A 232 0.31 -11.89 5.93
CA ALA A 232 0.64 -12.81 4.84
C ALA A 232 1.62 -12.18 3.84
N ARG A 233 1.38 -10.91 3.46
CA ARG A 233 2.28 -10.17 2.58
C ARG A 233 3.66 -9.96 3.20
N LEU A 234 3.74 -9.52 4.45
CA LEU A 234 5.02 -9.33 5.14
C LEU A 234 5.80 -10.64 5.25
N LEU A 235 5.11 -11.74 5.50
CA LEU A 235 5.71 -13.06 5.53
C LEU A 235 6.24 -13.45 4.15
N GLN A 236 5.47 -13.23 3.10
CA GLN A 236 5.89 -13.47 1.72
C GLN A 236 7.10 -12.61 1.33
N ASP A 237 7.10 -11.32 1.68
CA ASP A 237 8.20 -10.40 1.40
C ASP A 237 9.49 -10.86 2.10
N ALA A 238 9.43 -11.27 3.36
CA ALA A 238 10.58 -11.79 4.09
C ALA A 238 11.20 -13.02 3.39
N TRP A 239 10.35 -13.90 2.84
CA TRP A 239 10.82 -15.09 2.12
C TRP A 239 11.35 -14.78 0.72
N VAL A 240 10.84 -13.79 0.03
CA VAL A 240 11.37 -13.33 -1.26
C VAL A 240 12.71 -12.63 -1.07
N MET A 241 12.80 -11.74 -0.08
CA MET A 241 14.01 -10.98 0.23
C MET A 241 15.17 -11.81 0.81
N ARG A 242 14.98 -13.12 1.03
CA ARG A 242 16.08 -13.99 1.45
C ARG A 242 17.19 -14.11 0.41
N GLU A 243 16.89 -13.82 -0.84
CA GLU A 243 17.85 -13.78 -1.91
C GLU A 243 18.20 -12.33 -2.23
N THR A 244 19.49 -11.99 -2.09
CA THR A 244 20.02 -10.66 -2.38
C THR A 244 21.12 -10.78 -3.43
N GLY A 245 21.15 -9.84 -4.38
CA GLY A 245 22.18 -9.75 -5.41
C GLY A 245 22.93 -8.42 -5.30
N ARG A 246 24.24 -8.44 -5.53
CA ARG A 246 25.06 -7.26 -5.74
C ARG A 246 25.65 -7.30 -7.14
N PHE A 247 25.52 -6.17 -7.84
CA PHE A 247 26.04 -6.02 -9.19
C PHE A 247 26.33 -4.53 -9.46
N ALA A 248 27.18 -4.24 -10.42
CA ALA A 248 27.46 -2.90 -10.88
C ALA A 248 26.90 -2.67 -12.27
N LEU A 249 26.39 -1.47 -12.50
CA LEU A 249 25.84 -1.02 -13.76
C LEU A 249 26.68 0.12 -14.34
N PRO A 250 26.72 0.28 -15.67
CA PRO A 250 27.42 1.39 -16.30
C PRO A 250 26.71 2.74 -16.02
N PRO A 251 27.44 3.87 -16.12
CA PRO A 251 26.86 5.20 -15.91
C PRO A 251 25.65 5.53 -16.78
N SER A 252 25.45 4.83 -17.90
CA SER A 252 24.25 4.96 -18.74
C SER A 252 22.97 4.50 -18.05
N ARG A 253 23.06 3.86 -16.88
CA ARG A 253 21.94 3.34 -16.09
C ARG A 253 21.74 4.13 -14.77
N LEU A 254 22.32 5.32 -14.64
CA LEU A 254 22.18 6.21 -13.46
C LEU A 254 20.72 6.70 -13.22
N ALA A 255 19.81 6.45 -14.14
CA ALA A 255 18.41 6.83 -13.99
C ALA A 255 17.59 5.88 -13.08
N PHE A 256 18.18 4.82 -12.57
CA PHE A 256 17.52 3.96 -11.60
C PHE A 256 17.57 4.55 -10.21
N ASP A 257 16.44 4.42 -9.51
CA ASP A 257 16.30 4.80 -8.12
C ASP A 257 16.15 3.56 -7.21
N PRO A 258 16.46 3.66 -5.91
CA PRO A 258 15.99 2.67 -4.93
C PRO A 258 14.49 2.43 -5.06
N ALA A 259 14.04 1.22 -4.77
CA ALA A 259 12.69 0.71 -4.98
C ALA A 259 12.24 0.48 -6.44
N ASP A 260 13.05 0.79 -7.44
CA ASP A 260 12.78 0.37 -8.81
C ASP A 260 12.87 -1.14 -8.95
N GLU A 261 11.98 -1.70 -9.78
CA GLU A 261 11.98 -3.10 -10.15
C GLU A 261 12.57 -3.30 -11.56
N ILE A 262 13.46 -4.26 -11.69
CA ILE A 262 14.10 -4.61 -12.95
C ILE A 262 14.03 -6.12 -13.19
N LEU A 263 14.12 -6.52 -14.45
CA LEU A 263 14.33 -7.91 -14.85
C LEU A 263 15.81 -8.10 -15.11
N LEU A 264 16.48 -8.95 -14.34
CA LEU A 264 17.89 -9.23 -14.45
C LEU A 264 18.09 -10.63 -15.03
N ASP A 265 18.66 -10.71 -16.24
CA ASP A 265 18.95 -11.96 -16.94
C ASP A 265 20.41 -12.36 -16.71
N VAL A 266 20.63 -13.32 -15.81
CA VAL A 266 21.96 -13.83 -15.47
C VAL A 266 21.95 -15.35 -15.37
N ASN A 267 23.02 -15.99 -15.81
CA ASN A 267 23.18 -17.43 -15.77
C ASN A 267 21.99 -18.21 -16.40
N GLY A 268 21.40 -17.67 -17.46
CA GLY A 268 20.25 -18.25 -18.15
C GLY A 268 18.95 -18.24 -17.42
N ARG A 269 18.81 -17.37 -16.40
CA ARG A 269 17.58 -17.15 -15.63
C ARG A 269 17.25 -15.68 -15.57
N THR A 270 15.97 -15.37 -15.69
CA THR A 270 15.41 -14.02 -15.43
C THR A 270 14.99 -13.92 -13.97
N HIS A 271 15.60 -12.97 -13.27
CA HIS A 271 15.27 -12.62 -11.90
C HIS A 271 14.53 -11.28 -11.88
N ARG A 272 13.36 -11.23 -11.27
CA ARG A 272 12.74 -9.97 -10.95
C ARG A 272 13.31 -9.48 -9.63
N VAL A 273 14.02 -8.38 -9.67
CA VAL A 273 14.71 -7.82 -8.51
C VAL A 273 14.24 -6.38 -8.25
N ARG A 274 14.15 -6.01 -6.99
CA ARG A 274 13.94 -4.65 -6.54
C ARG A 274 15.27 -4.09 -6.05
N ILE A 275 15.60 -2.90 -6.51
CA ILE A 275 16.80 -2.18 -6.08
C ILE A 275 16.60 -1.75 -4.64
N ALA A 276 17.44 -2.22 -3.73
CA ALA A 276 17.37 -1.90 -2.30
C ALA A 276 18.17 -0.65 -1.95
N SER A 277 19.36 -0.52 -2.53
CA SER A 277 20.24 0.64 -2.38
C SER A 277 21.13 0.78 -3.61
N ILE A 278 21.61 1.98 -3.84
CA ILE A 278 22.57 2.33 -4.87
C ILE A 278 23.73 3.00 -4.14
N ASP A 279 24.93 2.51 -4.37
CA ASP A 279 26.19 3.07 -3.90
C ASP A 279 26.96 3.60 -5.13
N ASP A 280 27.31 4.88 -5.17
CA ASP A 280 28.05 5.55 -6.23
C ASP A 280 29.58 5.49 -5.98
#